data_61850cf4d74cdbd086af0545391564f5
#
_entry.id   61850cf4d74cdbd086af0545391564f5
#
_cell.length_a   1.000
_cell.length_b   1.000
_cell.length_c   1.000
_cell.angle_alpha   90.00
_cell.angle_beta   90.00
_cell.angle_gamma   90.00
#
_symmetry.space_group_name_H-M   'P 1'
#
loop_
_entity.id
_entity.type
_entity.pdbx_description
1 polymer ?
#
loop_
_entity_poly.entity_id
_entity_poly.type
_entity_poly.pdbx_seq_one_letter_code
_entity_poly.pdbx_strand_id
1 'polypeptide(L)'
;MTAIDVSVFAQSQDPDFTPALVGKPWDPKRNAMVFDAMGEIRDSFTDELIEEILASGLRAISVTCGNPRQQNQSVEQNYQSALEEMLWFDNYIEEKPQYYIKATSTADIDRARKEGKIAIFYLTQNSEHFMHDLDNVNAFYGVGQRTCQLTYNYQNMAGSGCMERHGSGITDFGGLLIEKLNDIGMMIDVSHANVRTALDAIEISKQPIQISHTTCDALFSSPRGMPDAVFRSLADNGGVVGITQMRLYITLERYGAVDLYFDHLMHAINVAGIEHVGIGSDRDHRRLVVTPEYLEEMQQEQGERFDISKVPLYFEELNSPRRMEVIWDKLLERGLSEDDVEKVTGLNFCRHYNNLIG
;
A
#
# COMPACT_ATOMS: atom_id res chain seq x y z
N MET A 1 11.09 16.07 -26.30
CA MET A 1 10.29 14.99 -25.72
C MET A 1 9.46 14.37 -26.85
N THR A 2 9.73 13.14 -27.23
CA THR A 2 8.89 12.39 -28.16
C THR A 2 7.62 12.03 -27.39
N ALA A 3 6.46 12.38 -27.94
CA ALA A 3 5.18 11.99 -27.35
C ALA A 3 5.13 10.47 -27.17
N ILE A 4 4.80 10.02 -25.97
CA ILE A 4 4.63 8.60 -25.66
C ILE A 4 3.40 8.11 -26.43
N ASP A 5 3.57 7.07 -27.24
CA ASP A 5 2.47 6.50 -28.03
C ASP A 5 1.54 5.66 -27.15
N VAL A 6 0.45 6.26 -26.73
CA VAL A 6 -0.56 5.64 -25.85
C VAL A 6 -1.23 4.41 -26.53
N SER A 7 -1.15 4.30 -27.86
CA SER A 7 -1.74 3.17 -28.57
C SER A 7 -1.08 1.83 -28.22
N VAL A 8 0.18 1.86 -27.74
CA VAL A 8 0.90 0.68 -27.26
C VAL A 8 0.23 0.10 -26.00
N PHE A 9 -0.35 0.95 -25.15
CA PHE A 9 -1.05 0.54 -23.92
C PHE A 9 -2.51 0.14 -24.18
N ALA A 10 -3.16 0.78 -25.15
CA ALA A 10 -4.49 0.37 -25.61
C ALA A 10 -4.46 -1.03 -26.25
N GLN A 11 -3.33 -1.42 -26.85
CA GLN A 11 -3.09 -2.77 -27.40
C GLN A 11 -2.69 -3.80 -26.32
N SER A 12 -2.48 -3.38 -25.07
CA SER A 12 -2.14 -4.29 -23.96
C SER A 12 -3.36 -4.96 -23.34
N GLN A 13 -4.57 -4.59 -23.74
CA GLN A 13 -5.78 -5.33 -23.38
C GLN A 13 -5.76 -6.66 -24.14
N ASP A 14 -5.85 -7.77 -23.42
CA ASP A 14 -6.12 -9.07 -24.02
C ASP A 14 -7.46 -8.95 -24.77
N PRO A 15 -7.48 -9.03 -26.12
CA PRO A 15 -8.73 -8.88 -26.87
C PRO A 15 -9.76 -9.96 -26.54
N ASP A 16 -9.33 -11.09 -25.97
CA ASP A 16 -10.19 -12.20 -25.55
C ASP A 16 -10.58 -12.11 -24.07
N PHE A 17 -10.10 -11.08 -23.35
CA PHE A 17 -10.40 -10.90 -21.94
C PHE A 17 -11.86 -10.44 -21.73
N THR A 18 -12.69 -11.36 -21.30
CA THR A 18 -14.02 -11.06 -20.74
C THR A 18 -13.89 -11.05 -19.23
N PRO A 19 -14.13 -9.92 -18.53
CA PRO A 19 -14.11 -9.90 -17.08
C PRO A 19 -15.05 -10.96 -16.52
N ALA A 20 -14.52 -12.02 -15.96
CA ALA A 20 -15.29 -13.18 -15.50
C ALA A 20 -16.26 -12.83 -14.35
N LEU A 21 -16.17 -11.60 -13.79
CA LEU A 21 -16.89 -11.17 -12.60
C LEU A 21 -17.71 -9.88 -12.75
N VAL A 22 -17.85 -9.34 -13.97
CA VAL A 22 -18.77 -8.22 -14.18
C VAL A 22 -20.20 -8.71 -13.93
N GLY A 23 -20.77 -8.33 -12.79
CA GLY A 23 -22.17 -8.53 -12.46
C GLY A 23 -22.53 -9.73 -11.58
N LYS A 24 -21.58 -10.48 -11.04
CA LYS A 24 -21.91 -11.37 -9.90
C LYS A 24 -21.91 -10.55 -8.61
N PRO A 25 -23.05 -10.39 -7.92
CA PRO A 25 -23.03 -9.77 -6.60
C PRO A 25 -22.14 -10.64 -5.70
N TRP A 26 -21.21 -10.01 -4.97
CA TRP A 26 -20.55 -10.68 -3.86
C TRP A 26 -21.63 -11.25 -2.94
N ASP A 27 -21.48 -12.50 -2.50
CA ASP A 27 -22.40 -13.08 -1.56
C ASP A 27 -22.41 -12.22 -0.28
N PRO A 28 -23.50 -11.50 0.05
CA PRO A 28 -23.56 -10.66 1.24
C PRO A 28 -23.43 -11.45 2.55
N LYS A 29 -23.42 -12.78 2.51
CA LYS A 29 -23.07 -13.63 3.65
C LYS A 29 -21.58 -13.59 3.99
N ARG A 30 -20.73 -13.16 3.08
CA ARG A 30 -19.30 -12.88 3.35
C ARG A 30 -19.17 -11.50 4.00
N ASN A 31 -19.47 -11.40 5.28
CA ASN A 31 -19.12 -10.22 6.07
C ASN A 31 -17.59 -10.21 6.37
N ALA A 32 -16.83 -10.56 5.36
CA ALA A 32 -15.39 -10.71 5.44
C ALA A 32 -14.70 -9.37 5.70
N MET A 33 -13.64 -9.40 6.48
CA MET A 33 -12.78 -8.25 6.68
C MET A 33 -11.85 -8.08 5.49
N VAL A 34 -11.94 -6.94 4.79
CA VAL A 34 -10.99 -6.56 3.75
C VAL A 34 -10.33 -5.25 4.16
N PHE A 35 -9.01 -5.28 4.22
CA PHE A 35 -8.15 -4.15 4.55
C PHE A 35 -7.06 -3.99 3.47
N ASP A 36 -7.07 -2.86 2.78
CA ASP A 36 -5.98 -2.47 1.88
C ASP A 36 -4.97 -1.62 2.65
N ALA A 37 -3.82 -2.18 2.98
CA ALA A 37 -2.81 -1.53 3.81
C ALA A 37 -2.11 -0.35 3.13
N MET A 38 -2.25 -0.24 1.81
CA MET A 38 -1.83 0.90 1.00
C MET A 38 -2.70 0.95 -0.25
N GLY A 39 -3.63 1.88 -0.30
CA GLY A 39 -4.48 2.13 -1.43
C GLY A 39 -4.80 3.62 -1.54
N GLU A 40 -5.55 4.02 -2.55
CA GLU A 40 -5.86 5.41 -2.81
C GLU A 40 -7.37 5.65 -2.92
N ILE A 41 -7.81 6.78 -2.36
CA ILE A 41 -9.14 7.35 -2.51
C ILE A 41 -8.96 8.75 -3.10
N ARG A 42 -9.82 9.11 -4.06
CA ARG A 42 -9.74 10.36 -4.80
C ARG A 42 -11.06 11.13 -4.69
N ASP A 43 -10.96 12.47 -4.79
CA ASP A 43 -12.12 13.38 -4.88
C ASP A 43 -13.05 13.06 -6.06
N SER A 44 -12.48 12.55 -7.14
CA SER A 44 -13.20 12.13 -8.35
C SER A 44 -14.04 10.87 -8.20
N PHE A 45 -14.04 10.21 -7.02
CA PHE A 45 -14.86 9.02 -6.78
C PHE A 45 -16.34 9.41 -6.67
N THR A 46 -17.15 8.92 -7.62
CA THR A 46 -18.62 9.07 -7.56
C THR A 46 -19.21 8.18 -6.50
N ASP A 47 -20.43 8.48 -6.07
CA ASP A 47 -21.13 7.67 -5.06
C ASP A 47 -21.33 6.23 -5.55
N GLU A 48 -21.66 6.04 -6.85
CA GLU A 48 -21.80 4.71 -7.45
C GLU A 48 -20.50 3.91 -7.40
N LEU A 49 -19.35 4.57 -7.64
CA LEU A 49 -18.04 3.92 -7.53
C LEU A 49 -17.75 3.51 -6.09
N ILE A 50 -18.06 4.37 -5.12
CA ILE A 50 -17.85 4.08 -3.69
C ILE A 50 -18.74 2.89 -3.26
N GLU A 51 -20.00 2.83 -3.74
CA GLU A 51 -20.89 1.70 -3.49
C GLU A 51 -20.35 0.38 -4.07
N GLU A 52 -19.74 0.41 -5.26
CA GLU A 52 -19.06 -0.76 -5.85
C GLU A 52 -17.84 -1.20 -5.01
N ILE A 53 -17.06 -0.26 -4.51
CA ILE A 53 -15.93 -0.53 -3.62
C ILE A 53 -16.42 -1.16 -2.30
N LEU A 54 -17.46 -0.62 -1.71
CA LEU A 54 -18.09 -1.19 -0.50
C LEU A 54 -18.66 -2.58 -0.74
N ALA A 55 -19.29 -2.79 -1.89
CA ALA A 55 -19.81 -4.09 -2.30
C ALA A 55 -18.68 -5.13 -2.49
N SER A 56 -17.47 -4.70 -2.81
CA SER A 56 -16.25 -5.54 -2.85
C SER A 56 -15.74 -5.95 -1.46
N GLY A 57 -16.38 -5.52 -0.38
CA GLY A 57 -16.04 -5.89 1.00
C GLY A 57 -14.97 -5.03 1.66
N LEU A 58 -14.44 -3.99 1.00
CA LEU A 58 -13.47 -3.09 1.62
C LEU A 58 -14.07 -2.42 2.86
N ARG A 59 -13.38 -2.54 4.00
CA ARG A 59 -13.81 -1.98 5.29
C ARG A 59 -12.75 -1.12 5.96
N ALA A 60 -11.49 -1.29 5.57
CA ALA A 60 -10.40 -0.43 6.01
C ALA A 60 -9.41 -0.20 4.88
N ILE A 61 -8.82 0.98 4.87
CA ILE A 61 -7.78 1.37 3.91
C ILE A 61 -6.81 2.34 4.57
N SER A 62 -5.52 2.19 4.28
CA SER A 62 -4.54 3.23 4.57
C SER A 62 -4.28 4.03 3.31
N VAL A 63 -4.41 5.35 3.40
CA VAL A 63 -4.23 6.27 2.28
C VAL A 63 -2.98 7.12 2.48
N THR A 64 -2.27 7.40 1.39
CA THR A 64 -1.12 8.29 1.42
C THR A 64 -1.56 9.73 1.67
N CYS A 65 -0.89 10.39 2.61
CA CYS A 65 -0.99 11.83 2.84
C CYS A 65 0.37 12.48 2.60
N GLY A 66 0.40 13.53 1.83
CA GLY A 66 1.60 14.25 1.42
C GLY A 66 2.27 13.67 0.17
N ASN A 67 3.07 14.49 -0.49
CA ASN A 67 3.82 14.06 -1.68
C ASN A 67 5.04 13.23 -1.25
N PRO A 68 5.12 11.93 -1.57
CA PRO A 68 6.26 11.10 -1.21
C PRO A 68 7.54 11.42 -2.00
N ARG A 69 7.42 12.12 -3.14
CA ARG A 69 8.50 12.43 -4.09
C ARG A 69 9.24 13.71 -3.70
N GLN A 70 9.96 13.65 -2.60
CA GLN A 70 10.47 14.85 -1.92
C GLN A 70 11.77 15.42 -2.50
N GLN A 71 12.34 14.84 -3.55
CA GLN A 71 13.67 15.22 -4.08
C GLN A 71 13.79 16.66 -4.56
N ASN A 72 12.67 17.33 -4.87
CA ASN A 72 12.63 18.70 -5.36
C ASN A 72 11.83 19.65 -4.45
N GLN A 73 11.52 19.21 -3.23
CA GLN A 73 10.76 20.00 -2.26
C GLN A 73 11.61 20.37 -1.06
N SER A 74 11.35 21.52 -0.46
CA SER A 74 11.94 21.84 0.83
C SER A 74 11.26 21.03 1.94
N VAL A 75 11.93 20.90 3.09
CA VAL A 75 11.38 20.20 4.27
C VAL A 75 10.06 20.84 4.72
N GLU A 76 9.96 22.18 4.63
CA GLU A 76 8.74 22.93 4.95
C GLU A 76 7.60 22.61 3.98
N GLN A 77 7.90 22.43 2.69
CA GLN A 77 6.91 22.03 1.69
C GLN A 77 6.40 20.61 1.96
N ASN A 78 7.26 19.70 2.42
CA ASN A 78 6.86 18.34 2.79
C ASN A 78 5.93 18.35 4.02
N TYR A 79 6.26 19.13 5.04
CA TYR A 79 5.39 19.34 6.22
C TYR A 79 4.02 19.87 5.79
N GLN A 80 4.02 20.95 4.99
CA GLN A 80 2.81 21.61 4.53
C GLN A 80 1.93 20.64 3.71
N SER A 81 2.51 19.96 2.73
CA SER A 81 1.80 19.01 1.87
C SER A 81 1.15 17.88 2.65
N ALA A 82 1.86 17.28 3.61
CA ALA A 82 1.30 16.21 4.43
C ALA A 82 0.13 16.70 5.29
N LEU A 83 0.27 17.88 5.90
CA LEU A 83 -0.78 18.48 6.73
C LEU A 83 -2.02 18.85 5.90
N GLU A 84 -1.83 19.52 4.75
CA GLU A 84 -2.91 19.93 3.86
C GLU A 84 -3.71 18.71 3.36
N GLU A 85 -3.05 17.63 3.01
CA GLU A 85 -3.74 16.43 2.52
C GLU A 85 -4.49 15.69 3.63
N MET A 86 -3.94 15.63 4.86
CA MET A 86 -4.69 15.10 6.01
C MET A 86 -5.94 15.92 6.31
N LEU A 87 -5.85 17.25 6.26
CA LEU A 87 -7.00 18.14 6.44
C LEU A 87 -7.99 18.03 5.28
N TRP A 88 -7.51 17.81 4.06
CA TRP A 88 -8.36 17.55 2.92
C TRP A 88 -9.17 16.25 3.13
N PHE A 89 -8.52 15.16 3.60
CA PHE A 89 -9.22 13.92 3.93
C PHE A 89 -10.23 14.10 5.07
N ASP A 90 -9.92 14.92 6.09
CA ASP A 90 -10.88 15.23 7.15
C ASP A 90 -12.16 15.85 6.55
N ASN A 91 -12.03 16.85 5.71
CA ASN A 91 -13.16 17.48 5.04
C ASN A 91 -13.90 16.50 4.12
N TYR A 92 -13.18 15.71 3.32
CA TYR A 92 -13.78 14.73 2.41
C TYR A 92 -14.58 13.65 3.14
N ILE A 93 -14.09 13.19 4.29
CA ILE A 93 -14.82 12.24 5.15
C ILE A 93 -16.06 12.88 5.74
N GLU A 94 -15.98 14.15 6.18
CA GLU A 94 -17.11 14.90 6.71
C GLU A 94 -18.20 15.20 5.65
N GLU A 95 -17.82 15.38 4.38
CA GLU A 95 -18.73 15.54 3.25
C GLU A 95 -19.43 14.24 2.84
N LYS A 96 -18.81 13.08 3.11
CA LYS A 96 -19.31 11.74 2.74
C LYS A 96 -19.45 10.81 3.95
N PRO A 97 -20.14 11.21 5.03
CA PRO A 97 -20.20 10.47 6.28
C PRO A 97 -20.98 9.16 6.15
N GLN A 98 -21.76 8.98 5.08
CA GLN A 98 -22.47 7.73 4.76
C GLN A 98 -21.51 6.62 4.29
N TYR A 99 -20.31 6.97 3.79
CA TYR A 99 -19.36 6.04 3.20
C TYR A 99 -18.09 5.86 4.03
N TYR A 100 -17.63 6.88 4.75
CA TYR A 100 -16.32 6.92 5.35
C TYR A 100 -16.33 7.22 6.84
N ILE A 101 -15.29 6.74 7.51
CA ILE A 101 -14.95 7.03 8.91
C ILE A 101 -13.46 7.34 8.96
N LYS A 102 -13.07 8.47 9.55
CA LYS A 102 -11.69 8.70 9.94
C LYS A 102 -11.29 7.68 11.00
N ALA A 103 -10.24 6.92 10.76
CA ALA A 103 -9.80 5.89 11.67
C ALA A 103 -8.51 6.28 12.38
N THR A 104 -8.51 6.15 13.69
CA THR A 104 -7.36 6.38 14.57
C THR A 104 -7.10 5.23 15.54
N SER A 105 -8.01 4.25 15.56
CA SER A 105 -7.94 3.01 16.34
C SER A 105 -8.64 1.87 15.62
N THR A 106 -8.47 0.64 16.07
CA THR A 106 -9.17 -0.53 15.51
C THR A 106 -10.67 -0.53 15.84
N ALA A 107 -11.09 0.15 16.90
CA ALA A 107 -12.52 0.35 17.17
C ALA A 107 -13.24 1.09 16.02
N ASP A 108 -12.51 1.92 15.25
CA ASP A 108 -13.06 2.57 14.06
C ASP A 108 -13.26 1.58 12.89
N ILE A 109 -12.43 0.53 12.79
CA ILE A 109 -12.62 -0.57 11.83
C ILE A 109 -13.92 -1.33 12.19
N ASP A 110 -14.08 -1.67 13.46
CA ASP A 110 -15.30 -2.38 13.93
C ASP A 110 -16.56 -1.57 13.69
N ARG A 111 -16.46 -0.24 13.92
CA ARG A 111 -17.55 0.69 13.62
C ARG A 111 -17.85 0.74 12.12
N ALA A 112 -16.82 0.86 11.28
CA ALA A 112 -16.97 0.88 9.82
C ALA A 112 -17.62 -0.41 9.31
N ARG A 113 -17.17 -1.56 9.81
CA ARG A 113 -17.76 -2.87 9.47
C ARG A 113 -19.23 -2.95 9.86
N LYS A 114 -19.58 -2.50 11.07
CA LYS A 114 -20.96 -2.50 11.57
C LYS A 114 -21.86 -1.55 10.79
N GLU A 115 -21.35 -0.39 10.39
CA GLU A 115 -22.11 0.65 9.69
C GLU A 115 -22.07 0.49 8.16
N GLY A 116 -21.32 -0.49 7.63
CA GLY A 116 -21.16 -0.70 6.19
C GLY A 116 -20.34 0.39 5.50
N LYS A 117 -19.35 0.94 6.19
CA LYS A 117 -18.49 2.03 5.74
C LYS A 117 -17.03 1.57 5.55
N ILE A 118 -16.17 2.48 5.15
CA ILE A 118 -14.73 2.31 5.03
C ILE A 118 -14.03 3.16 6.10
N ALA A 119 -13.22 2.53 6.94
CA ALA A 119 -12.30 3.19 7.88
C ALA A 119 -11.05 3.65 7.13
N ILE A 120 -10.75 4.95 7.15
CA ILE A 120 -9.59 5.54 6.47
C ILE A 120 -8.52 5.89 7.49
N PHE A 121 -7.36 5.23 7.37
CA PHE A 121 -6.14 5.53 8.14
C PHE A 121 -5.19 6.41 7.34
N TYR A 122 -4.57 7.38 7.98
CA TYR A 122 -3.57 8.24 7.34
C TYR A 122 -2.18 7.63 7.45
N LEU A 123 -1.55 7.48 6.31
CA LEU A 123 -0.20 6.98 6.11
C LEU A 123 0.62 8.04 5.38
N THR A 124 1.89 8.19 5.71
CA THR A 124 2.84 8.94 4.89
C THR A 124 3.87 7.99 4.31
N GLN A 125 4.14 8.08 3.01
CA GLN A 125 5.14 7.23 2.34
C GLN A 125 6.58 7.75 2.48
N ASN A 126 6.81 8.70 3.39
CA ASN A 126 8.12 9.24 3.70
C ASN A 126 8.08 9.89 5.09
N SER A 127 9.22 10.03 5.75
CA SER A 127 9.32 10.64 7.08
C SER A 127 9.80 12.10 7.07
N GLU A 128 10.13 12.66 5.92
CA GLU A 128 10.70 14.03 5.83
C GLU A 128 9.73 15.14 6.26
N HIS A 129 8.43 14.89 6.27
CA HIS A 129 7.43 15.82 6.80
C HIS A 129 7.61 16.08 8.31
N PHE A 130 8.27 15.20 9.05
CA PHE A 130 8.66 15.49 10.43
C PHE A 130 9.82 16.48 10.53
N MET A 131 10.42 16.85 9.41
CA MET A 131 11.59 17.72 9.36
C MET A 131 12.74 17.13 10.20
N HIS A 132 13.46 17.98 10.93
CA HIS A 132 14.52 17.58 11.87
C HIS A 132 14.04 17.66 13.31
N ASP A 133 12.74 17.74 13.53
CA ASP A 133 12.12 17.93 14.83
C ASP A 133 11.15 16.79 15.14
N LEU A 134 11.58 15.91 16.05
CA LEU A 134 10.80 14.76 16.49
C LEU A 134 9.50 15.15 17.25
N ASP A 135 9.36 16.40 17.68
CA ASP A 135 8.09 16.88 18.26
C ASP A 135 6.99 16.97 17.20
N ASN A 136 7.33 17.12 15.92
CA ASN A 136 6.37 17.06 14.82
C ASN A 136 5.67 15.69 14.72
N VAL A 137 6.29 14.60 15.18
CA VAL A 137 5.64 13.29 15.27
C VAL A 137 4.38 13.37 16.15
N ASN A 138 4.45 14.09 17.27
CA ASN A 138 3.29 14.29 18.16
C ASN A 138 2.18 15.11 17.44
N ALA A 139 2.56 16.14 16.69
CA ALA A 139 1.61 16.97 15.97
C ALA A 139 0.85 16.16 14.91
N PHE A 140 1.55 15.41 14.06
CA PHE A 140 0.93 14.58 13.03
C PHE A 140 0.11 13.42 13.60
N TYR A 141 0.58 12.79 14.70
CA TYR A 141 -0.23 11.80 15.40
C TYR A 141 -1.53 12.41 15.93
N GLY A 142 -1.46 13.64 16.46
CA GLY A 142 -2.62 14.41 16.92
C GLY A 142 -3.61 14.75 15.79
N VAL A 143 -3.13 15.01 14.58
CA VAL A 143 -3.98 15.20 13.38
C VAL A 143 -4.62 13.89 12.91
N GLY A 144 -4.06 12.74 13.26
CA GLY A 144 -4.64 11.43 12.94
C GLY A 144 -3.75 10.47 12.17
N GLN A 145 -2.50 10.85 11.87
CA GLN A 145 -1.54 9.93 11.26
C GLN A 145 -1.33 8.70 12.15
N ARG A 146 -1.37 7.52 11.56
CA ARG A 146 -1.14 6.25 12.29
C ARG A 146 -0.02 5.42 11.72
N THR A 147 0.41 5.69 10.49
CA THR A 147 1.52 4.98 9.85
C THR A 147 2.52 5.96 9.26
N CYS A 148 3.79 5.70 9.47
CA CYS A 148 4.89 6.44 8.85
C CYS A 148 5.84 5.49 8.16
N GLN A 149 6.01 5.65 6.85
CA GLN A 149 7.06 5.01 6.09
C GLN A 149 8.36 5.78 6.28
N LEU A 150 9.45 5.06 6.61
CA LEU A 150 10.72 5.71 6.98
C LEU A 150 11.37 6.42 5.79
N THR A 151 11.35 5.79 4.62
CA THR A 151 11.94 6.34 3.38
C THR A 151 11.01 6.10 2.21
N TYR A 152 11.05 6.97 1.21
CA TYR A 152 10.58 6.67 -0.12
C TYR A 152 11.74 6.04 -0.95
N ASN A 153 11.77 6.27 -2.24
CA ASN A 153 12.69 5.61 -3.18
C ASN A 153 14.18 5.92 -2.97
N TYR A 154 14.52 7.05 -2.37
CA TYR A 154 15.90 7.51 -2.23
C TYR A 154 16.26 7.74 -0.77
N GLN A 155 17.52 8.12 -0.54
CA GLN A 155 18.00 8.42 0.80
C GLN A 155 17.36 9.70 1.33
N ASN A 156 16.94 9.65 2.59
CA ASN A 156 16.53 10.79 3.39
C ASN A 156 17.28 10.81 4.73
N MET A 157 16.82 11.61 5.70
CA MET A 157 17.42 11.69 7.02
C MET A 157 17.32 10.40 7.84
N ALA A 158 16.29 9.57 7.64
CA ALA A 158 16.08 8.36 8.41
C ALA A 158 16.88 7.16 7.90
N GLY A 159 17.07 7.06 6.58
CA GLY A 159 17.73 5.90 5.97
C GLY A 159 17.75 5.98 4.46
N SER A 160 18.00 4.86 3.79
CA SER A 160 18.09 4.78 2.35
C SER A 160 16.93 4.01 1.74
N GLY A 161 16.32 4.59 0.70
CA GLY A 161 15.30 3.95 -0.11
C GLY A 161 15.85 2.95 -1.12
N CYS A 162 14.94 2.19 -1.73
CA CYS A 162 15.26 1.06 -2.62
C CYS A 162 15.92 1.46 -3.96
N MET A 163 15.80 2.71 -4.39
CA MET A 163 16.41 3.22 -5.64
C MET A 163 17.73 3.98 -5.39
N GLU A 164 18.16 4.12 -4.14
CA GLU A 164 19.41 4.78 -3.83
C GLU A 164 20.59 3.98 -4.40
N ARG A 165 21.50 4.67 -5.09
CA ARG A 165 22.62 4.00 -5.80
C ARG A 165 23.60 3.34 -4.84
N HIS A 166 23.89 3.99 -3.73
CA HIS A 166 24.86 3.57 -2.71
C HIS A 166 24.21 3.65 -1.34
N GLY A 167 23.07 2.95 -1.21
CA GLY A 167 22.26 3.01 -0.01
C GLY A 167 22.99 2.46 1.22
N SER A 168 22.85 3.19 2.32
CA SER A 168 23.20 2.75 3.68
C SER A 168 22.01 2.06 4.34
N GLY A 169 22.08 1.79 5.65
CA GLY A 169 20.97 1.39 6.49
C GLY A 169 20.33 2.60 7.19
N ILE A 170 19.78 2.36 8.37
CA ILE A 170 19.22 3.39 9.26
C ILE A 170 20.33 4.34 9.71
N THR A 171 20.04 5.64 9.73
CA THR A 171 20.92 6.67 10.29
C THR A 171 20.74 6.81 11.80
N ASP A 172 21.63 7.56 12.47
CA ASP A 172 21.45 7.90 13.89
C ASP A 172 20.10 8.64 14.14
N PHE A 173 19.73 9.56 13.24
CA PHE A 173 18.43 10.23 13.30
C PHE A 173 17.28 9.23 13.07
N GLY A 174 17.43 8.32 12.11
CA GLY A 174 16.44 7.26 11.86
C GLY A 174 16.22 6.38 13.08
N GLY A 175 17.26 6.06 13.84
CA GLY A 175 17.16 5.34 15.10
C GLY A 175 16.33 6.11 16.16
N LEU A 176 16.59 7.40 16.33
CA LEU A 176 15.80 8.26 17.22
C LEU A 176 14.35 8.41 16.75
N LEU A 177 14.13 8.48 15.44
CA LEU A 177 12.77 8.52 14.87
C LEU A 177 12.02 7.21 15.17
N ILE A 178 12.64 6.05 14.95
CA ILE A 178 12.06 4.74 15.26
C ILE A 178 11.66 4.67 16.75
N GLU A 179 12.55 5.11 17.65
CA GLU A 179 12.24 5.15 19.07
C GLU A 179 11.02 6.04 19.35
N LYS A 180 10.97 7.24 18.76
CA LYS A 180 9.85 8.17 18.93
C LYS A 180 8.52 7.62 18.40
N LEU A 181 8.54 6.95 17.24
CA LEU A 181 7.37 6.31 16.65
C LEU A 181 6.86 5.16 17.52
N ASN A 182 7.77 4.33 18.06
CA ASN A 182 7.43 3.28 19.02
C ASN A 182 6.75 3.85 20.28
N ASP A 183 7.33 4.93 20.86
CA ASP A 183 6.84 5.52 22.11
C ASP A 183 5.42 6.09 21.98
N ILE A 184 5.06 6.63 20.80
CA ILE A 184 3.73 7.20 20.58
C ILE A 184 2.72 6.17 20.03
N GLY A 185 3.17 4.98 19.61
CA GLY A 185 2.32 3.96 18.99
C GLY A 185 2.01 4.24 17.52
N MET A 186 2.87 4.96 16.79
CA MET A 186 2.74 5.13 15.35
C MET A 186 3.42 3.96 14.63
N MET A 187 2.70 3.30 13.73
CA MET A 187 3.21 2.16 12.98
C MET A 187 4.36 2.57 12.06
N ILE A 188 5.41 1.78 12.07
CA ILE A 188 6.58 1.94 11.20
C ILE A 188 6.39 1.08 9.96
N ASP A 189 6.62 1.68 8.79
CA ASP A 189 6.54 1.01 7.50
C ASP A 189 7.87 1.15 6.75
N VAL A 190 8.32 0.06 6.14
CA VAL A 190 9.60 0.02 5.40
C VAL A 190 9.42 -0.40 3.93
N SER A 191 8.25 -0.14 3.35
CA SER A 191 7.89 -0.58 1.99
C SER A 191 8.84 -0.11 0.89
N HIS A 192 9.28 1.12 0.92
CA HIS A 192 10.24 1.70 -0.06
C HIS A 192 11.68 1.68 0.43
N ALA A 193 11.94 1.17 1.62
CA ALA A 193 13.29 1.08 2.13
C ALA A 193 14.15 0.12 1.29
N ASN A 194 15.47 0.33 1.26
CA ASN A 194 16.35 -0.72 0.79
C ASN A 194 16.44 -1.87 1.82
N VAL A 195 16.97 -3.00 1.40
CA VAL A 195 17.07 -4.21 2.25
C VAL A 195 17.78 -3.94 3.58
N ARG A 196 18.85 -3.14 3.55
CA ARG A 196 19.62 -2.83 4.77
C ARG A 196 18.82 -1.96 5.73
N THR A 197 18.18 -0.90 5.24
CA THR A 197 17.31 -0.04 6.04
C THR A 197 16.15 -0.85 6.65
N ALA A 198 15.55 -1.75 5.87
CA ALA A 198 14.46 -2.60 6.36
C ALA A 198 14.92 -3.53 7.50
N LEU A 199 16.05 -4.23 7.33
CA LEU A 199 16.59 -5.12 8.36
C LEU A 199 17.03 -4.35 9.61
N ASP A 200 17.71 -3.22 9.47
CA ASP A 200 18.10 -2.37 10.60
C ASP A 200 16.87 -1.86 11.37
N ALA A 201 15.81 -1.43 10.66
CA ALA A 201 14.57 -0.97 11.30
C ALA A 201 13.88 -2.09 12.07
N ILE A 202 13.82 -3.32 11.51
CA ILE A 202 13.26 -4.49 12.19
C ILE A 202 14.06 -4.83 13.46
N GLU A 203 15.40 -4.73 13.41
CA GLU A 203 16.29 -5.01 14.53
C GLU A 203 16.15 -3.97 15.65
N ILE A 204 16.04 -2.68 15.29
CA ILE A 204 16.01 -1.56 16.24
C ILE A 204 14.64 -1.40 16.88
N SER A 205 13.56 -1.66 16.15
CA SER A 205 12.19 -1.41 16.62
C SER A 205 11.81 -2.34 17.78
N LYS A 206 11.24 -1.74 18.82
CA LYS A 206 10.68 -2.46 19.99
C LYS A 206 9.26 -2.96 19.74
N GLN A 207 8.62 -2.48 18.66
CA GLN A 207 7.27 -2.84 18.24
C GLN A 207 7.32 -3.59 16.90
N PRO A 208 6.35 -4.45 16.61
CA PRO A 208 6.20 -5.01 15.28
C PRO A 208 6.10 -3.91 14.22
N ILE A 209 6.79 -4.07 13.10
CA ILE A 209 6.72 -3.14 11.97
C ILE A 209 6.03 -3.78 10.78
N GLN A 210 5.68 -2.97 9.78
CA GLN A 210 5.04 -3.48 8.58
C GLN A 210 5.85 -3.17 7.31
N ILE A 211 5.55 -3.92 6.27
CA ILE A 211 5.79 -3.56 4.88
C ILE A 211 4.41 -3.45 4.26
N SER A 212 3.86 -2.24 4.12
CA SER A 212 2.49 -2.09 3.63
C SER A 212 2.30 -2.61 2.21
N HIS A 213 3.32 -2.46 1.33
CA HIS A 213 3.26 -2.86 -0.08
C HIS A 213 4.66 -3.14 -0.66
N THR A 214 4.86 -4.37 -1.12
CA THR A 214 6.13 -4.83 -1.76
C THR A 214 5.89 -6.02 -2.67
N THR A 215 6.96 -6.59 -3.24
CA THR A 215 6.96 -7.84 -4.02
C THR A 215 8.06 -8.78 -3.53
N CYS A 216 8.05 -10.03 -4.01
CA CYS A 216 9.07 -11.02 -3.67
C CYS A 216 10.21 -10.97 -4.70
N ASP A 217 11.42 -10.54 -4.28
CA ASP A 217 12.60 -10.50 -5.16
C ASP A 217 12.98 -11.87 -5.71
N ALA A 218 12.70 -12.93 -4.95
CA ALA A 218 12.95 -14.32 -5.36
C ALA A 218 12.16 -14.75 -6.62
N LEU A 219 11.02 -14.11 -6.92
CA LEU A 219 10.19 -14.43 -8.10
C LEU A 219 10.45 -13.48 -9.26
N PHE A 220 10.61 -12.21 -8.96
CA PHE A 220 10.91 -11.18 -9.95
C PHE A 220 11.75 -10.08 -9.31
N SER A 221 13.01 -9.96 -9.77
CA SER A 221 13.94 -8.96 -9.24
C SER A 221 13.56 -7.56 -9.73
N SER A 222 13.21 -6.71 -8.79
CA SER A 222 12.87 -5.31 -9.02
C SER A 222 13.39 -4.46 -7.87
N PRO A 223 13.56 -3.13 -8.04
CA PRO A 223 13.98 -2.27 -6.94
C PRO A 223 13.02 -2.30 -5.74
N ARG A 224 11.74 -2.66 -5.97
CA ARG A 224 10.69 -2.74 -4.95
C ARG A 224 10.58 -4.11 -4.30
N GLY A 225 11.28 -5.13 -4.84
CA GLY A 225 11.26 -6.49 -4.33
C GLY A 225 12.05 -6.63 -3.03
N MET A 226 11.49 -7.32 -2.05
CA MET A 226 12.19 -7.68 -0.82
C MET A 226 12.60 -9.16 -0.86
N PRO A 227 13.84 -9.49 -0.42
CA PRO A 227 14.28 -10.88 -0.33
C PRO A 227 13.62 -11.61 0.85
N ASP A 228 13.55 -12.94 0.74
CA ASP A 228 12.98 -13.82 1.75
C ASP A 228 13.51 -13.59 3.17
N ALA A 229 14.77 -13.18 3.30
CA ALA A 229 15.38 -12.89 4.60
C ALA A 229 14.64 -11.75 5.33
N VAL A 230 14.18 -10.71 4.59
CA VAL A 230 13.41 -9.62 5.16
C VAL A 230 12.03 -10.12 5.60
N PHE A 231 11.37 -10.96 4.80
CA PHE A 231 10.06 -11.52 5.17
C PHE A 231 10.12 -12.38 6.42
N ARG A 232 11.16 -13.22 6.56
CA ARG A 232 11.38 -14.01 7.79
C ARG A 232 11.63 -13.11 9.00
N SER A 233 12.55 -12.15 8.86
CA SER A 233 12.86 -11.23 9.95
C SER A 233 11.64 -10.41 10.40
N LEU A 234 10.81 -9.97 9.42
CA LEU A 234 9.57 -9.26 9.69
C LEU A 234 8.57 -10.15 10.45
N ALA A 235 8.40 -11.39 10.03
CA ALA A 235 7.51 -12.35 10.70
C ALA A 235 7.99 -12.68 12.12
N ASP A 236 9.30 -12.88 12.31
CA ASP A 236 9.91 -13.12 13.65
C ASP A 236 9.70 -11.91 14.58
N ASN A 237 9.64 -10.69 14.04
CA ASN A 237 9.29 -9.46 14.76
C ASN A 237 7.77 -9.34 15.06
N GLY A 238 6.91 -10.19 14.47
CA GLY A 238 5.45 -10.13 14.58
C GLY A 238 4.78 -9.18 13.59
N GLY A 239 5.52 -8.69 12.60
CA GLY A 239 5.03 -7.77 11.57
C GLY A 239 4.19 -8.42 10.49
N VAL A 240 3.74 -7.60 9.52
CA VAL A 240 2.90 -8.03 8.38
C VAL A 240 3.43 -7.41 7.10
N VAL A 241 3.46 -8.20 6.02
CA VAL A 241 3.82 -7.75 4.67
C VAL A 241 2.62 -7.75 3.74
N GLY A 242 2.35 -6.62 3.08
CA GLY A 242 1.38 -6.47 2.01
C GLY A 242 2.03 -6.68 0.64
N ILE A 243 1.37 -7.43 -0.24
CA ILE A 243 1.83 -7.61 -1.63
C ILE A 243 1.11 -6.62 -2.53
N THR A 244 1.91 -5.84 -3.28
CA THR A 244 1.40 -4.81 -4.18
C THR A 244 0.84 -5.38 -5.48
N GLN A 245 -0.13 -4.65 -6.07
CA GLN A 245 -0.71 -4.95 -7.37
C GLN A 245 -0.05 -4.16 -8.51
N MET A 246 1.02 -3.43 -8.22
CA MET A 246 1.78 -2.70 -9.23
C MET A 246 2.52 -3.68 -10.14
N ARG A 247 1.90 -4.00 -11.28
CA ARG A 247 2.33 -5.06 -12.20
C ARG A 247 3.77 -4.92 -12.66
N LEU A 248 4.25 -3.69 -12.85
CA LEU A 248 5.61 -3.40 -13.30
C LEU A 248 6.71 -3.94 -12.35
N TYR A 249 6.37 -4.20 -11.07
CA TYR A 249 7.29 -4.77 -10.08
C TYR A 249 7.13 -6.29 -9.92
N ILE A 250 6.16 -6.88 -10.62
CA ILE A 250 5.82 -8.31 -10.57
C ILE A 250 6.27 -9.02 -11.84
N THR A 251 6.08 -8.39 -13.00
CA THR A 251 6.39 -9.01 -14.29
C THR A 251 6.49 -8.00 -15.43
N LEU A 252 7.26 -8.36 -16.45
CA LEU A 252 7.27 -7.68 -17.74
C LEU A 252 6.47 -8.44 -18.82
N GLU A 253 5.84 -9.56 -18.49
CA GLU A 253 4.96 -10.27 -19.40
C GLU A 253 3.76 -9.39 -19.78
N ARG A 254 3.38 -9.41 -21.07
CA ARG A 254 2.45 -8.43 -21.62
C ARG A 254 1.00 -8.79 -21.36
N TYR A 255 0.66 -10.09 -21.35
CA TYR A 255 -0.71 -10.59 -21.27
C TYR A 255 -0.84 -11.70 -20.22
N GLY A 256 -2.07 -11.91 -19.71
CA GLY A 256 -2.46 -13.09 -18.96
C GLY A 256 -1.69 -13.36 -17.67
N ALA A 257 -1.04 -12.38 -17.08
CA ALA A 257 -0.03 -12.58 -16.02
C ALA A 257 -0.58 -12.42 -14.59
N VAL A 258 -1.90 -12.38 -14.38
CA VAL A 258 -2.47 -12.18 -13.04
C VAL A 258 -2.07 -13.30 -12.07
N ASP A 259 -1.89 -14.51 -12.54
CA ASP A 259 -1.44 -15.62 -11.70
C ASP A 259 -0.07 -15.35 -11.05
N LEU A 260 0.81 -14.57 -11.68
CA LEU A 260 2.09 -14.17 -11.10
C LEU A 260 1.91 -13.30 -9.85
N TYR A 261 0.88 -12.45 -9.78
CA TYR A 261 0.55 -11.72 -8.56
C TYR A 261 0.21 -12.69 -7.41
N PHE A 262 -0.58 -13.71 -7.70
CA PHE A 262 -0.93 -14.74 -6.72
C PHE A 262 0.26 -15.63 -6.35
N ASP A 263 1.21 -15.85 -7.27
CA ASP A 263 2.46 -16.54 -6.95
C ASP A 263 3.28 -15.75 -5.93
N HIS A 264 3.33 -14.41 -6.03
CA HIS A 264 3.95 -13.56 -5.01
C HIS A 264 3.25 -13.66 -3.65
N LEU A 265 1.91 -13.67 -3.60
CA LEU A 265 1.15 -13.87 -2.36
C LEU A 265 1.45 -15.24 -1.73
N MET A 266 1.38 -16.30 -2.52
CA MET A 266 1.65 -17.67 -2.04
C MET A 266 3.10 -17.83 -1.61
N HIS A 267 4.07 -17.22 -2.32
CA HIS A 267 5.47 -17.25 -1.92
C HIS A 267 5.68 -16.54 -0.56
N ALA A 268 5.12 -15.34 -0.40
CA ALA A 268 5.17 -14.60 0.86
C ALA A 268 4.57 -15.43 2.01
N ILE A 269 3.42 -16.09 1.80
CA ILE A 269 2.79 -16.99 2.77
C ILE A 269 3.73 -18.18 3.13
N ASN A 270 4.37 -18.77 2.14
CA ASN A 270 5.29 -19.87 2.37
C ASN A 270 6.54 -19.46 3.15
N VAL A 271 7.00 -18.21 3.00
CA VAL A 271 8.22 -17.70 3.63
C VAL A 271 7.97 -17.12 5.02
N ALA A 272 6.93 -16.26 5.15
CA ALA A 272 6.62 -15.55 6.39
C ALA A 272 5.56 -16.24 7.24
N GLY A 273 4.77 -17.13 6.66
CA GLY A 273 3.60 -17.73 7.30
C GLY A 273 2.31 -16.96 7.05
N ILE A 274 1.18 -17.68 7.09
CA ILE A 274 -0.15 -17.15 6.75
C ILE A 274 -0.57 -15.94 7.60
N GLU A 275 -0.12 -15.86 8.83
CA GLU A 275 -0.45 -14.80 9.79
C GLU A 275 0.27 -13.48 9.50
N HIS A 276 1.25 -13.47 8.59
CA HIS A 276 2.17 -12.34 8.35
C HIS A 276 2.04 -11.74 6.95
N VAL A 277 1.02 -12.15 6.16
CA VAL A 277 0.84 -11.67 4.79
C VAL A 277 -0.52 -11.01 4.63
N GLY A 278 -0.55 -9.93 3.85
CA GLY A 278 -1.76 -9.21 3.54
C GLY A 278 -1.70 -8.53 2.18
N ILE A 279 -2.62 -7.62 1.95
CA ILE A 279 -2.75 -6.86 0.70
C ILE A 279 -2.40 -5.40 0.97
N GLY A 280 -1.52 -4.85 0.12
CA GLY A 280 -1.31 -3.42 0.00
C GLY A 280 -1.27 -3.10 -1.48
N SER A 281 -2.41 -2.71 -2.04
CA SER A 281 -2.61 -2.69 -3.50
C SER A 281 -1.70 -1.71 -4.22
N ASP A 282 -1.36 -0.61 -3.57
CA ASP A 282 -0.66 0.53 -4.16
C ASP A 282 -1.42 1.10 -5.37
N ARG A 283 -2.76 1.08 -5.28
CA ARG A 283 -3.66 1.38 -6.40
C ARG A 283 -4.92 2.13 -5.97
N ASP A 284 -5.42 2.97 -6.88
CA ASP A 284 -6.81 3.45 -6.84
C ASP A 284 -7.80 2.28 -6.87
N HIS A 285 -8.89 2.40 -6.15
CA HIS A 285 -10.02 1.45 -6.20
C HIS A 285 -11.00 1.73 -7.35
N ARG A 286 -10.51 2.25 -8.46
CA ARG A 286 -11.27 2.45 -9.71
C ARG A 286 -10.61 1.71 -10.87
N ARG A 287 -11.30 1.64 -11.99
CA ARG A 287 -10.66 1.21 -13.23
C ARG A 287 -9.65 2.26 -13.68
N LEU A 288 -8.39 1.87 -13.80
CA LEU A 288 -7.35 2.71 -14.36
C LEU A 288 -7.52 2.81 -15.88
N VAL A 289 -7.54 4.03 -16.38
CA VAL A 289 -7.41 4.34 -17.80
C VAL A 289 -6.05 5.02 -17.98
N VAL A 290 -5.19 4.41 -18.78
CA VAL A 290 -3.84 4.95 -19.03
C VAL A 290 -3.95 6.13 -19.98
N THR A 291 -3.58 7.31 -19.51
CA THR A 291 -3.51 8.54 -20.29
C THR A 291 -2.06 8.97 -20.48
N PRO A 292 -1.75 9.88 -21.45
CA PRO A 292 -0.41 10.43 -21.58
C PRO A 292 0.11 11.07 -20.30
N GLU A 293 -0.74 11.80 -19.60
CA GLU A 293 -0.42 12.48 -18.33
C GLU A 293 -0.05 11.46 -17.26
N TYR A 294 -0.81 10.37 -17.13
CA TYR A 294 -0.51 9.29 -16.20
C TYR A 294 0.84 8.62 -16.50
N LEU A 295 1.16 8.42 -17.78
CA LEU A 295 2.46 7.88 -18.19
C LEU A 295 3.61 8.82 -17.88
N GLU A 296 3.43 10.13 -18.06
CA GLU A 296 4.43 11.14 -17.70
C GLU A 296 4.65 11.15 -16.19
N GLU A 297 3.61 11.07 -15.40
CA GLU A 297 3.67 10.99 -13.94
C GLU A 297 4.43 9.74 -13.50
N MET A 298 4.07 8.57 -14.01
CA MET A 298 4.75 7.31 -13.72
C MET A 298 6.21 7.32 -14.16
N GLN A 299 6.54 7.92 -15.32
CA GLN A 299 7.92 8.05 -15.78
C GLN A 299 8.75 8.93 -14.83
N GLN A 300 8.17 10.03 -14.33
CA GLN A 300 8.82 10.89 -13.34
C GLN A 300 9.09 10.15 -12.03
N GLU A 301 8.14 9.33 -11.60
CA GLU A 301 8.24 8.52 -10.39
C GLU A 301 9.33 7.47 -10.49
N GLN A 302 9.38 6.74 -11.60
CA GLN A 302 10.33 5.64 -11.81
C GLN A 302 11.73 6.13 -12.21
N GLY A 303 11.86 7.41 -12.62
CA GLY A 303 13.11 8.00 -13.09
C GLY A 303 13.50 7.54 -14.50
N GLU A 304 14.60 8.11 -15.02
CA GLU A 304 15.06 7.88 -16.40
C GLU A 304 15.55 6.43 -16.68
N ARG A 305 15.83 5.66 -15.63
CA ARG A 305 16.33 4.28 -15.76
C ARG A 305 15.25 3.28 -16.14
N PHE A 306 14.00 3.68 -16.07
CA PHE A 306 12.86 2.84 -16.31
C PHE A 306 12.06 3.36 -17.50
N ASP A 307 11.94 2.56 -18.56
CA ASP A 307 11.17 2.93 -19.74
C ASP A 307 9.72 2.48 -19.56
N ILE A 308 8.91 3.38 -19.00
CA ILE A 308 7.50 3.10 -18.69
C ILE A 308 6.68 2.68 -19.91
N SER A 309 7.12 3.07 -21.12
CA SER A 309 6.43 2.70 -22.37
C SER A 309 6.53 1.21 -22.71
N LYS A 310 7.42 0.48 -22.06
CA LYS A 310 7.68 -0.95 -22.33
C LYS A 310 7.09 -1.90 -21.30
N VAL A 311 6.52 -1.38 -20.22
CA VAL A 311 6.08 -2.20 -19.10
C VAL A 311 4.57 -2.17 -18.93
N PRO A 312 3.96 -3.29 -18.53
CA PRO A 312 2.56 -3.32 -18.17
C PRO A 312 2.35 -2.62 -16.79
N LEU A 313 1.30 -1.81 -16.69
CA LEU A 313 1.02 -1.02 -15.49
C LEU A 313 0.04 -1.69 -14.53
N TYR A 314 -0.85 -2.53 -15.03
CA TYR A 314 -1.89 -3.18 -14.23
C TYR A 314 -2.23 -4.58 -14.77
N PHE A 315 -2.87 -5.38 -13.93
CA PHE A 315 -3.53 -6.62 -14.33
C PHE A 315 -4.98 -6.31 -14.68
N GLU A 316 -5.45 -6.69 -15.87
CA GLU A 316 -6.83 -6.42 -16.31
C GLU A 316 -7.85 -7.00 -15.33
N GLU A 317 -7.61 -8.20 -14.82
CA GLU A 317 -8.49 -8.90 -13.89
C GLU A 317 -8.64 -8.15 -12.57
N LEU A 318 -7.61 -7.38 -12.16
CA LEU A 318 -7.61 -6.57 -10.95
C LEU A 318 -7.88 -5.09 -11.21
N ASN A 319 -8.08 -4.70 -12.47
CA ASN A 319 -8.37 -3.31 -12.85
C ASN A 319 -9.86 -2.97 -12.70
N SER A 320 -10.36 -3.11 -11.48
CA SER A 320 -11.79 -2.97 -11.16
C SER A 320 -11.96 -2.51 -9.70
N PRO A 321 -13.02 -1.77 -9.37
CA PRO A 321 -13.41 -1.53 -7.97
C PRO A 321 -13.76 -2.82 -7.22
N ARG A 322 -14.09 -3.89 -7.95
CA ARG A 322 -14.46 -5.21 -7.40
C ARG A 322 -13.27 -6.18 -7.29
N ARG A 323 -12.03 -5.70 -7.41
CA ARG A 323 -10.82 -6.54 -7.44
C ARG A 323 -10.63 -7.43 -6.20
N MET A 324 -11.13 -7.03 -5.05
CA MET A 324 -10.99 -7.83 -3.82
C MET A 324 -11.77 -9.14 -3.89
N GLU A 325 -12.87 -9.21 -4.66
CA GLU A 325 -13.58 -10.45 -4.94
C GLU A 325 -12.74 -11.41 -5.80
N VAL A 326 -12.07 -10.86 -6.82
CA VAL A 326 -11.16 -11.66 -7.66
C VAL A 326 -10.03 -12.24 -6.81
N ILE A 327 -9.47 -11.43 -5.91
CA ILE A 327 -8.40 -11.88 -5.02
C ILE A 327 -8.90 -13.00 -4.10
N TRP A 328 -10.07 -12.82 -3.50
CA TRP A 328 -10.69 -13.81 -2.64
C TRP A 328 -10.88 -15.15 -3.35
N ASP A 329 -11.54 -15.14 -4.51
CA ASP A 329 -11.84 -16.35 -5.27
C ASP A 329 -10.56 -17.04 -5.76
N LYS A 330 -9.57 -16.28 -6.21
CA LYS A 330 -8.28 -16.83 -6.65
C LYS A 330 -7.47 -17.46 -5.52
N LEU A 331 -7.51 -16.92 -4.32
CA LEU A 331 -6.84 -17.54 -3.17
C LEU A 331 -7.51 -18.85 -2.75
N LEU A 332 -8.86 -18.95 -2.83
CA LEU A 332 -9.59 -20.21 -2.64
C LEU A 332 -9.21 -21.23 -3.73
N GLU A 333 -9.14 -20.82 -5.01
CA GLU A 333 -8.71 -21.68 -6.12
C GLU A 333 -7.30 -22.23 -5.90
N ARG A 334 -6.42 -21.50 -5.20
CA ARG A 334 -5.06 -21.91 -4.84
C ARG A 334 -4.99 -22.75 -3.56
N GLY A 335 -6.13 -23.09 -2.98
CA GLY A 335 -6.26 -24.07 -1.90
C GLY A 335 -6.21 -23.48 -0.50
N LEU A 336 -6.29 -22.16 -0.32
CA LEU A 336 -6.46 -21.59 1.01
C LEU A 336 -7.89 -21.84 1.52
N SER A 337 -8.04 -22.00 2.82
CA SER A 337 -9.36 -22.01 3.47
C SER A 337 -9.98 -20.61 3.48
N GLU A 338 -11.32 -20.49 3.64
CA GLU A 338 -11.98 -19.19 3.77
C GLU A 338 -11.39 -18.37 4.92
N ASP A 339 -11.09 -19.02 6.06
CA ASP A 339 -10.47 -18.37 7.22
C ASP A 339 -9.07 -17.82 6.87
N ASP A 340 -8.26 -18.57 6.11
CA ASP A 340 -6.94 -18.11 5.70
C ASP A 340 -7.01 -17.00 4.63
N VAL A 341 -7.99 -17.06 3.74
CA VAL A 341 -8.25 -15.98 2.79
C VAL A 341 -8.64 -14.70 3.54
N GLU A 342 -9.52 -14.77 4.56
CA GLU A 342 -9.90 -13.60 5.36
C GLU A 342 -8.70 -13.02 6.14
N LYS A 343 -7.79 -13.86 6.65
CA LYS A 343 -6.53 -13.40 7.23
C LYS A 343 -5.72 -12.56 6.24
N VAL A 344 -5.47 -13.09 5.05
CA VAL A 344 -4.68 -12.43 4.01
C VAL A 344 -5.38 -11.17 3.49
N THR A 345 -6.69 -11.20 3.29
CA THR A 345 -7.41 -10.04 2.75
C THR A 345 -7.63 -8.92 3.77
N GLY A 346 -7.50 -9.20 5.10
CA GLY A 346 -7.72 -8.11 6.07
C GLY A 346 -7.32 -8.39 7.50
N LEU A 347 -7.64 -9.56 8.08
CA LEU A 347 -7.49 -9.77 9.51
C LEU A 347 -6.04 -9.65 10.02
N ASN A 348 -5.04 -9.97 9.20
CA ASN A 348 -3.64 -9.85 9.57
C ASN A 348 -3.24 -8.39 9.81
N PHE A 349 -3.64 -7.47 8.94
CA PHE A 349 -3.43 -6.04 9.17
C PHE A 349 -4.29 -5.52 10.32
N CYS A 350 -5.54 -5.96 10.47
CA CYS A 350 -6.36 -5.61 11.64
C CYS A 350 -5.67 -5.99 12.95
N ARG A 351 -5.14 -7.22 13.05
CA ARG A 351 -4.40 -7.68 14.22
C ARG A 351 -3.14 -6.84 14.45
N HIS A 352 -2.38 -6.53 13.40
CA HIS A 352 -1.19 -5.71 13.48
C HIS A 352 -1.51 -4.32 14.04
N TYR A 353 -2.54 -3.67 13.49
CA TYR A 353 -3.02 -2.36 13.96
C TYR A 353 -3.52 -2.44 15.41
N ASN A 354 -4.27 -3.48 15.78
CA ASN A 354 -4.77 -3.66 17.15
C ASN A 354 -3.65 -3.78 18.19
N ASN A 355 -2.55 -4.40 17.83
CA ASN A 355 -1.40 -4.54 18.73
C ASN A 355 -0.68 -3.20 19.02
N LEU A 356 -0.85 -2.20 18.15
CA LEU A 356 -0.11 -0.94 18.22
C LEU A 356 -0.98 0.27 18.59
N ILE A 357 -2.19 0.35 18.08
CA ILE A 357 -3.08 1.51 18.29
C ILE A 357 -4.42 1.16 18.94
N GLY A 358 -4.63 -0.10 19.33
CA GLY A 358 -5.67 -0.63 20.21
C GLY A 358 -7.09 -0.39 19.79
#